data_c2c5c17a5c6f9ff89b692bf6c326aa07
#
_entry.id   c2c5c17a5c6f9ff89b692bf6c326aa07
#
_cell.length_a   1.000
_cell.length_b   1.000
_cell.length_c   1.000
_cell.angle_alpha   90.00
_cell.angle_beta   90.00
_cell.angle_gamma   90.00
#
_symmetry.space_group_name_H-M   'P 1'
#
loop_
_entity.id
_entity.type
_entity.pdbx_description
1 polymer ?
#
loop_
_entity_poly.entity_id
_entity_poly.type
_entity_poly.pdbx_seq_one_letter_code
_entity_poly.pdbx_strand_id
1 'polypeptide(L)'
;MIDFLTPVPKTVLAHREVLPSGVLGKHIYVHSNKGVLPDLDNINFAILGVKENRGDINFIGEELCFDEIRKSFYSLYPGNWSHKIVDLGDIEKGATLNDTHFAMKAVLEQL
;
A
#
# COMPACT_ATOMS: atom_id res chain seq x y z
N MET A 1 3.50 -5.13 -13.51
CA MET A 1 3.28 -4.78 -12.08
C MET A 1 2.41 -3.54 -11.93
N ILE A 2 2.80 -2.45 -12.54
CA ILE A 2 2.13 -1.14 -12.34
C ILE A 2 0.63 -1.17 -12.68
N ASP A 3 0.23 -1.98 -13.65
CA ASP A 3 -1.16 -2.06 -14.09
C ASP A 3 -2.10 -2.65 -13.04
N PHE A 4 -1.54 -3.39 -12.08
CA PHE A 4 -2.31 -4.03 -11.02
C PHE A 4 -2.37 -3.20 -9.73
N LEU A 5 -1.67 -2.07 -9.70
CA LEU A 5 -1.56 -1.26 -8.49
C LEU A 5 -2.38 0.02 -8.61
N THR A 6 -3.14 0.32 -7.57
CA THR A 6 -3.76 1.63 -7.41
C THR A 6 -2.96 2.45 -6.40
N PRO A 7 -2.80 3.76 -6.64
CA PRO A 7 -2.05 4.61 -5.71
C PRO A 7 -2.67 4.64 -4.32
N VAL A 8 -1.85 5.04 -3.36
CA VAL A 8 -2.36 5.37 -2.02
C VAL A 8 -3.42 6.46 -2.15
N PRO A 9 -4.60 6.31 -1.49
CA PRO A 9 -5.69 7.26 -1.64
C PRO A 9 -5.33 8.69 -1.25
N LYS A 10 -6.00 9.64 -1.88
CA LYS A 10 -5.76 11.08 -1.62
C LYS A 10 -6.04 11.47 -0.18
N THR A 11 -6.99 10.81 0.48
CA THR A 11 -7.29 11.05 1.89
C THR A 11 -6.08 10.74 2.79
N VAL A 12 -5.38 9.66 2.49
CA VAL A 12 -4.16 9.27 3.20
C VAL A 12 -3.02 10.22 2.88
N LEU A 13 -2.87 10.61 1.61
CA LEU A 13 -1.84 11.55 1.19
C LEU A 13 -2.02 12.91 1.83
N ALA A 14 -3.27 13.39 1.94
CA ALA A 14 -3.57 14.65 2.62
C ALA A 14 -3.22 14.57 4.11
N HIS A 15 -3.53 13.45 4.77
CA HIS A 15 -3.15 13.23 6.17
C HIS A 15 -1.62 13.23 6.33
N ARG A 16 -0.92 12.59 5.39
CA ARG A 16 0.55 12.55 5.39
C ARG A 16 1.16 13.95 5.34
N GLU A 17 0.57 14.86 4.56
CA GLU A 17 1.07 16.23 4.40
C GLU A 17 1.11 17.00 5.72
N VAL A 18 0.15 16.74 6.62
CA VAL A 18 0.06 17.48 7.89
C VAL A 18 0.76 16.79 9.05
N LEU A 19 1.39 15.64 8.81
CA LEU A 19 2.12 14.93 9.86
C LEU A 19 3.44 15.65 10.20
N PRO A 20 3.93 15.50 11.46
CA PRO A 20 5.25 16.03 11.83
C PRO A 20 6.37 15.38 11.01
N SER A 21 7.47 16.10 10.81
CA SER A 21 8.60 15.65 9.99
C SER A 21 9.30 14.38 10.52
N GLY A 22 9.15 14.07 11.80
CA GLY A 22 9.85 12.94 12.42
C GLY A 22 9.13 11.59 12.32
N VAL A 23 7.89 11.55 11.81
CA VAL A 23 7.14 10.30 11.75
C VAL A 23 7.47 9.48 10.50
N LEU A 24 7.16 8.19 10.58
CA LEU A 24 7.47 7.22 9.52
C LEU A 24 6.93 7.63 8.15
N GLY A 25 5.70 8.12 8.10
CA GLY A 25 5.06 8.51 6.85
C GLY A 25 5.76 9.61 6.07
N LYS A 26 6.58 10.42 6.73
CA LYS A 26 7.37 11.46 6.07
C LYS A 26 8.69 10.94 5.50
N HIS A 27 9.06 9.69 5.81
CA HIS A 27 10.34 9.10 5.40
C HIS A 27 10.17 7.90 4.47
N ILE A 28 8.94 7.54 4.11
CA ILE A 28 8.70 6.46 3.16
C ILE A 28 8.41 7.03 1.77
N TYR A 29 8.66 6.20 0.76
CA TYR A 29 8.33 6.52 -0.63
C TYR A 29 6.93 5.98 -0.91
N VAL A 30 6.10 6.78 -1.54
CA VAL A 30 4.67 6.47 -1.69
C VAL A 30 4.28 6.51 -3.17
N HIS A 31 3.58 5.45 -3.61
CA HIS A 31 2.94 5.43 -4.92
C HIS A 31 1.73 6.38 -4.87
N SER A 32 1.91 7.59 -5.38
CA SER A 32 0.92 8.66 -5.26
C SER A 32 0.23 9.01 -6.58
N ASN A 33 0.78 8.60 -7.71
CA ASN A 33 0.21 8.89 -9.04
C ASN A 33 0.04 7.61 -9.84
N LYS A 34 -1.14 7.42 -10.41
CA LYS A 34 -1.44 6.25 -11.23
C LYS A 34 -0.43 6.13 -12.37
N GLY A 35 0.12 4.94 -12.52
CA GLY A 35 1.07 4.64 -13.58
C GLY A 35 2.51 5.07 -13.31
N VAL A 36 2.80 5.68 -12.18
CA VAL A 36 4.15 6.15 -11.83
C VAL A 36 4.55 5.61 -10.47
N LEU A 37 5.45 4.62 -10.47
CA LEU A 37 5.97 4.05 -9.21
C LEU A 37 7.16 4.84 -8.71
N PRO A 38 7.38 4.89 -7.39
CA PRO A 38 8.63 5.38 -6.83
C PRO A 38 9.81 4.50 -7.27
N ASP A 39 11.02 4.99 -7.08
CA ASP A 39 12.23 4.20 -7.30
C ASP A 39 12.25 3.01 -6.34
N LEU A 40 12.33 1.81 -6.90
CA LEU A 40 12.33 0.56 -6.14
C LEU A 40 13.73 0.03 -5.86
N ASP A 41 14.79 0.73 -6.29
CA ASP A 41 16.15 0.29 -6.06
C ASP A 41 16.49 0.34 -4.58
N ASN A 42 17.10 -0.74 -4.10
CA ASN A 42 17.59 -0.85 -2.72
C ASN A 42 16.50 -0.74 -1.65
N ILE A 43 15.26 -1.08 -1.97
CA ILE A 43 14.21 -1.10 -0.94
C ILE A 43 14.43 -2.28 0.01
N ASN A 44 14.12 -2.05 1.28
CA ASN A 44 14.17 -3.07 2.31
C ASN A 44 12.79 -3.65 2.57
N PHE A 45 11.74 -2.81 2.53
CA PHE A 45 10.36 -3.22 2.81
C PHE A 45 9.41 -2.55 1.82
N ALA A 46 8.44 -3.32 1.38
CA ALA A 46 7.33 -2.80 0.57
C ALA A 46 6.01 -3.06 1.29
N ILE A 47 5.16 -2.05 1.29
CA ILE A 47 3.80 -2.14 1.81
C ILE A 47 2.88 -2.34 0.63
N LEU A 48 2.01 -3.33 0.71
CA LEU A 48 1.08 -3.66 -0.36
C LEU A 48 -0.27 -4.01 0.26
N GLY A 49 -1.30 -3.27 -0.11
CA GLY A 49 -2.67 -3.63 0.27
C GLY A 49 -3.26 -4.59 -0.75
N VAL A 50 -3.97 -5.60 -0.28
CA VAL A 50 -4.69 -6.53 -1.15
C VAL A 50 -6.14 -6.54 -0.70
N LYS A 51 -7.01 -6.01 -1.53
CA LYS A 51 -8.43 -5.81 -1.18
C LYS A 51 -9.30 -7.04 -1.47
N GLU A 52 -8.81 -8.21 -1.11
CA GLU A 52 -9.53 -9.46 -1.29
C GLU A 52 -10.06 -9.97 0.06
N ASN A 53 -11.37 -10.13 0.17
CA ASN A 53 -12.02 -10.59 1.40
C ASN A 53 -13.03 -11.72 1.17
N ARG A 54 -13.15 -12.22 -0.07
CA ARG A 54 -14.14 -13.25 -0.41
C ARG A 54 -13.85 -14.61 0.22
N GLY A 55 -12.60 -14.84 0.65
CA GLY A 55 -12.23 -16.04 1.38
C GLY A 55 -12.45 -15.99 2.88
N ASP A 56 -12.87 -14.83 3.41
CA ASP A 56 -13.13 -14.64 4.82
C ASP A 56 -14.45 -15.34 5.19
N ILE A 57 -14.42 -16.15 6.24
CA ILE A 57 -15.61 -16.84 6.75
C ILE A 57 -16.73 -15.86 7.16
N ASN A 58 -16.35 -14.64 7.54
CA ASN A 58 -17.28 -13.59 7.95
C ASN A 58 -17.62 -12.61 6.83
N PHE A 59 -17.30 -12.94 5.58
CA PHE A 59 -17.55 -12.07 4.44
C PHE A 59 -19.05 -11.81 4.25
N ILE A 60 -19.43 -10.53 4.23
CA ILE A 60 -20.82 -10.11 4.07
C ILE A 60 -20.99 -9.13 2.89
N GLY A 61 -20.06 -9.13 1.94
CA GLY A 61 -20.12 -8.28 0.76
C GLY A 61 -19.50 -6.88 0.93
N GLU A 62 -18.89 -6.60 2.08
CA GLU A 62 -18.27 -5.29 2.33
C GLU A 62 -17.01 -5.09 1.50
N GLU A 63 -16.73 -3.84 1.19
CA GLU A 63 -15.49 -3.44 0.53
C GLU A 63 -14.43 -3.12 1.57
N LEU A 64 -13.17 -3.49 1.27
CA LEU A 64 -12.04 -3.19 2.15
C LEU A 64 -11.54 -1.77 1.89
N CYS A 65 -11.19 -1.09 2.99
CA CYS A 65 -10.55 0.22 2.96
C CYS A 65 -9.42 0.22 3.97
N PHE A 66 -8.22 0.57 3.52
CA PHE A 66 -7.02 0.54 4.37
C PHE A 66 -6.58 1.92 4.84
N ASP A 67 -7.43 2.95 4.66
CA ASP A 67 -7.06 4.32 4.99
C ASP A 67 -6.65 4.49 6.45
N GLU A 68 -7.43 3.94 7.37
CA GLU A 68 -7.14 4.09 8.80
C GLU A 68 -5.88 3.34 9.21
N ILE A 69 -5.63 2.19 8.61
CA ILE A 69 -4.41 1.42 8.85
C ILE A 69 -3.20 2.22 8.38
N ARG A 70 -3.28 2.80 7.18
CA ARG A 70 -2.17 3.61 6.66
C ARG A 70 -1.94 4.87 7.49
N LYS A 71 -3.01 5.57 7.88
CA LYS A 71 -2.88 6.76 8.71
C LYS A 71 -2.20 6.46 10.04
N SER A 72 -2.58 5.35 10.69
CA SER A 72 -1.96 4.92 11.94
C SER A 72 -0.49 4.54 11.74
N PHE A 73 -0.21 3.76 10.68
CA PHE A 73 1.16 3.33 10.37
C PHE A 73 2.06 4.52 10.07
N TYR A 74 1.58 5.47 9.27
CA TYR A 74 2.37 6.65 8.89
C TYR A 74 2.65 7.57 10.08
N SER A 75 1.84 7.50 11.13
CA SER A 75 1.99 8.33 12.31
C SER A 75 3.01 7.79 13.31
N LEU A 76 3.54 6.58 13.10
CA LEU A 76 4.54 5.99 13.99
C LEU A 76 5.90 6.66 13.82
N TYR A 77 6.68 6.64 14.89
CA TYR A 77 8.07 7.09 14.82
C TYR A 77 8.97 5.92 14.44
N PRO A 78 9.95 6.13 13.54
CA PRO A 78 10.76 5.03 13.00
C PRO A 78 11.81 4.47 13.97
N GLY A 79 12.09 5.13 15.08
CA GLY A 79 13.14 4.69 15.99
C GLY A 79 14.54 4.93 15.41
N ASN A 80 15.48 4.06 15.76
CA ASN A 80 16.90 4.23 15.43
C ASN A 80 17.35 3.44 14.19
N TRP A 81 16.43 2.87 13.44
CA TRP A 81 16.79 2.10 12.25
C TRP A 81 16.52 2.92 10.99
N SER A 82 17.33 2.70 9.97
CA SER A 82 17.13 3.38 8.71
C SER A 82 17.02 2.33 7.60
N HIS A 83 15.80 2.17 7.12
CA HIS A 83 15.49 1.26 6.01
C HIS A 83 14.67 2.00 4.98
N LYS A 84 14.88 1.67 3.73
CA LYS A 84 14.05 2.22 2.65
C LYS A 84 12.74 1.45 2.60
N ILE A 85 11.65 2.14 2.84
CA ILE A 85 10.30 1.59 2.80
C ILE A 85 9.53 2.24 1.66
N VAL A 86 8.81 1.44 0.90
CA VAL A 86 7.95 1.89 -0.18
C VAL A 86 6.52 1.43 0.09
N ASP A 87 5.56 2.32 -0.06
CA ASP A 87 4.14 1.97 -0.07
C ASP A 87 3.68 1.91 -1.53
N LEU A 88 3.42 0.71 -2.01
CA LEU A 88 3.05 0.47 -3.40
C LEU A 88 1.58 0.78 -3.69
N GLY A 89 0.78 1.01 -2.66
CA GLY A 89 -0.65 1.16 -2.81
C GLY A 89 -1.36 -0.18 -2.72
N ASP A 90 -2.43 -0.34 -3.48
CA ASP A 90 -3.33 -1.48 -3.33
C ASP A 90 -3.50 -2.28 -4.62
N ILE A 91 -3.73 -3.58 -4.45
CA ILE A 91 -4.29 -4.42 -5.50
C ILE A 91 -5.80 -4.45 -5.26
N GLU A 92 -6.57 -4.01 -6.25
CA GLU A 92 -8.02 -4.01 -6.15
C GLU A 92 -8.57 -5.43 -6.31
N LYS A 93 -9.75 -5.67 -5.75
CA LYS A 93 -10.44 -6.96 -5.87
C LYS A 93 -10.70 -7.25 -7.34
N GLY A 94 -10.22 -8.40 -7.83
CA GLY A 94 -10.48 -8.85 -9.20
C GLY A 94 -11.90 -9.34 -9.40
N ALA A 95 -12.24 -9.69 -10.62
CA ALA A 95 -13.56 -10.24 -10.94
C ALA A 95 -13.84 -11.53 -10.17
N THR A 96 -12.79 -12.34 -9.97
CA THR A 96 -12.84 -13.57 -9.15
C THR A 96 -11.69 -13.54 -8.14
N LEU A 97 -11.77 -14.43 -7.16
CA LEU A 97 -10.69 -14.64 -6.19
C LEU A 97 -9.38 -14.98 -6.91
N ASN A 98 -9.44 -15.82 -7.95
CA ASN A 98 -8.27 -16.18 -8.72
C ASN A 98 -7.66 -15.00 -9.46
N ASP A 99 -8.46 -14.06 -9.92
CA ASP A 99 -7.96 -12.85 -10.59
C ASP A 99 -7.17 -11.97 -9.61
N THR A 100 -7.64 -11.83 -8.39
CA THR A 100 -6.90 -11.10 -7.35
C THR A 100 -5.58 -11.79 -7.04
N HIS A 101 -5.59 -13.11 -6.90
CA HIS A 101 -4.37 -13.88 -6.64
C HIS A 101 -3.38 -13.77 -7.80
N PHE A 102 -3.86 -13.77 -9.04
CA PHE A 102 -3.01 -13.58 -10.21
C PHE A 102 -2.31 -12.21 -10.17
N ALA A 103 -3.07 -11.16 -9.87
CA ALA A 103 -2.51 -9.81 -9.78
C ALA A 103 -1.46 -9.72 -8.67
N MET A 104 -1.76 -10.28 -7.51
CA MET A 104 -0.83 -10.30 -6.37
C MET A 104 0.46 -11.04 -6.73
N LYS A 105 0.36 -12.20 -7.36
CA LYS A 105 1.51 -12.97 -7.80
C LYS A 105 2.37 -12.17 -8.80
N ALA A 106 1.73 -11.53 -9.77
CA ALA A 106 2.43 -10.73 -10.77
C ALA A 106 3.23 -9.58 -10.12
N VAL A 107 2.65 -8.94 -9.12
CA VAL A 107 3.34 -7.87 -8.39
C VAL A 107 4.51 -8.43 -7.58
N LEU A 108 4.28 -9.50 -6.82
CA LEU A 108 5.33 -10.08 -5.97
C LEU A 108 6.52 -10.59 -6.76
N GLU A 109 6.30 -11.13 -7.96
CA GLU A 109 7.38 -11.64 -8.81
C GLU A 109 8.31 -10.55 -9.33
N GLN A 110 7.90 -9.29 -9.28
CA GLN A 110 8.70 -8.16 -9.76
C GLN A 110 9.40 -7.39 -8.65
N LEU A 111 9.21 -7.79 -7.42
CA LEU A 111 9.84 -7.12 -6.27
C LEU A 111 11.21 -7.71 -5.88
#